data_42f44b1c4ca64afd2c8fe9d861e4da55
#
_entry.id   42f44b1c4ca64afd2c8fe9d861e4da55
#
_cell.length_a   1.000
_cell.length_b   1.000
_cell.length_c   1.000
_cell.angle_alpha   90.00
_cell.angle_beta   90.00
_cell.angle_gamma   90.00
#
_symmetry.space_group_name_H-M   'P 1'
#
loop_
_entity.id
_entity.type
_entity.pdbx_description
1 polymer ?
#
loop_
_entity_poly.entity_id
_entity_poly.type
_entity_poly.pdbx_seq_one_letter_code
_entity_poly.pdbx_strand_id
1 'polypeptide(L)'
;PAKGVGPQDVALAIIGAVFGNGYVKNKVMEFVGPGVSSLSADFRIGVDVMTTETTCLSSIWRTDDLVKEFYDIHGRSESYKELNPGNVAYYDGVVYVDLSTIKPMIAMPFHPSNTYTIEELNANLEDILHDVEKKALVSLDGQVEYKLTDKIKNGRLYVDQGIIAGCAGGGFENICAAADILKGKSIGADEFTLSVYPASTPIYVELARNGRLADLME
;
A
#
# COMPACT_ATOMS: atom_id res chain seq x y z
N PRO A 1 9.55 -5.45 -8.13
CA PRO A 1 8.24 -5.13 -8.74
C PRO A 1 8.41 -4.37 -10.05
N ALA A 2 7.38 -4.37 -10.90
CA ALA A 2 7.35 -3.57 -12.12
C ALA A 2 7.31 -2.06 -11.79
N LYS A 3 7.70 -1.21 -12.76
CA LYS A 3 7.58 0.24 -12.60
C LYS A 3 6.11 0.63 -12.40
N GLY A 4 5.85 1.47 -11.39
CA GLY A 4 4.50 1.91 -11.03
C GLY A 4 3.81 1.04 -9.98
N VAL A 5 4.46 -0.03 -9.52
CA VAL A 5 3.99 -0.87 -8.41
C VAL A 5 4.68 -0.41 -7.12
N GLY A 6 3.88 0.00 -6.17
CA GLY A 6 4.32 0.44 -4.85
C GLY A 6 4.10 -0.61 -3.75
N PRO A 7 4.48 -0.29 -2.51
CA PRO A 7 4.30 -1.21 -1.38
C PRO A 7 2.82 -1.57 -1.12
N GLN A 8 1.90 -0.63 -1.32
CA GLN A 8 0.47 -0.91 -1.17
C GLN A 8 -0.04 -1.96 -2.15
N ASP A 9 0.45 -1.97 -3.39
CA ASP A 9 0.04 -2.97 -4.38
C ASP A 9 0.44 -4.38 -3.95
N VAL A 10 1.67 -4.53 -3.46
CA VAL A 10 2.16 -5.81 -2.92
C VAL A 10 1.35 -6.23 -1.69
N ALA A 11 1.11 -5.30 -0.78
CA ALA A 11 0.31 -5.57 0.42
C ALA A 11 -1.13 -6.00 0.06
N LEU A 12 -1.80 -5.28 -0.86
CA LEU A 12 -3.16 -5.59 -1.31
C LEU A 12 -3.22 -6.96 -2.00
N ALA A 13 -2.23 -7.31 -2.81
CA ALA A 13 -2.16 -8.63 -3.43
C ALA A 13 -2.06 -9.74 -2.37
N ILE A 14 -1.25 -9.55 -1.33
CA ILE A 14 -1.13 -10.50 -0.21
C ILE A 14 -2.46 -10.58 0.57
N ILE A 15 -3.03 -9.43 0.96
CA ILE A 15 -4.28 -9.38 1.73
C ILE A 15 -5.40 -10.08 0.98
N GLY A 16 -5.57 -9.78 -0.31
CA GLY A 16 -6.57 -10.42 -1.16
C GLY A 16 -6.42 -11.94 -1.24
N ALA A 17 -5.19 -12.43 -1.27
CA ALA A 17 -4.89 -13.87 -1.36
C ALA A 17 -5.13 -14.63 -0.05
N VAL A 18 -4.92 -14.03 1.11
CA VAL A 18 -4.85 -14.77 2.39
C VAL A 18 -5.95 -14.45 3.39
N PHE A 19 -6.65 -13.31 3.23
CA PHE A 19 -7.66 -12.90 4.20
C PHE A 19 -8.90 -13.79 4.18
N GLY A 20 -9.46 -14.04 3.00
CA GLY A 20 -10.75 -14.72 2.85
C GLY A 20 -10.78 -16.14 3.41
N ASN A 21 -9.66 -16.84 3.37
CA ASN A 21 -9.51 -18.19 3.90
C ASN A 21 -8.88 -18.24 5.30
N GLY A 22 -8.49 -17.08 5.85
CA GLY A 22 -7.83 -16.98 7.14
C GLY A 22 -6.46 -17.68 7.23
N TYR A 23 -5.78 -17.86 6.10
CA TYR A 23 -4.57 -18.69 6.01
C TYR A 23 -3.45 -18.25 6.96
N VAL A 24 -3.29 -16.94 7.15
CA VAL A 24 -2.27 -16.36 8.04
C VAL A 24 -2.83 -15.88 9.38
N LYS A 25 -4.10 -16.11 9.65
CA LYS A 25 -4.73 -15.67 10.90
C LYS A 25 -4.01 -16.25 12.11
N ASN A 26 -3.64 -15.39 13.05
CA ASN A 26 -2.90 -15.72 14.26
C ASN A 26 -1.53 -16.39 14.01
N LYS A 27 -0.93 -16.20 12.83
CA LYS A 27 0.42 -16.65 12.50
C LYS A 27 1.37 -15.46 12.40
N VAL A 28 2.66 -15.71 12.54
CA VAL A 28 3.71 -14.75 12.22
C VAL A 28 4.10 -14.95 10.75
N MET A 29 4.09 -13.89 9.97
CA MET A 29 4.58 -13.90 8.60
C MET A 29 6.05 -13.54 8.57
N GLU A 30 6.89 -14.39 8.01
CA GLU A 30 8.30 -14.12 7.79
C GLU A 30 8.55 -13.89 6.29
N PHE A 31 9.02 -12.69 5.96
CA PHE A 31 9.32 -12.31 4.57
C PHE A 31 10.76 -12.66 4.22
N VAL A 32 10.90 -13.65 3.37
CA VAL A 32 12.19 -14.23 2.95
C VAL A 32 12.23 -14.40 1.42
N GLY A 33 13.33 -14.88 0.92
CA GLY A 33 13.53 -15.14 -0.51
C GLY A 33 14.27 -14.04 -1.25
N PRO A 34 14.65 -14.28 -2.51
CA PRO A 34 15.54 -13.41 -3.27
C PRO A 34 14.89 -12.06 -3.61
N GLY A 35 13.57 -12.02 -3.78
CA GLY A 35 12.82 -10.80 -4.09
C GLY A 35 12.94 -9.73 -3.01
N VAL A 36 13.10 -10.11 -1.74
CA VAL A 36 13.24 -9.17 -0.62
C VAL A 36 14.44 -8.25 -0.80
N SER A 37 15.56 -8.78 -1.32
CA SER A 37 16.80 -7.99 -1.51
C SER A 37 16.67 -6.90 -2.60
N SER A 38 15.59 -6.88 -3.36
CA SER A 38 15.30 -5.83 -4.35
C SER A 38 14.43 -4.69 -3.79
N LEU A 39 13.96 -4.81 -2.55
CA LEU A 39 13.06 -3.84 -1.90
C LEU A 39 13.83 -2.99 -0.90
N SER A 40 13.71 -1.66 -1.01
CA SER A 40 14.25 -0.74 0.00
C SER A 40 13.61 -1.01 1.37
N ALA A 41 14.25 -0.53 2.43
CA ALA A 41 13.66 -0.62 3.77
C ALA A 41 12.32 0.13 3.85
N ASP A 42 12.20 1.29 3.21
CA ASP A 42 10.95 2.08 3.16
C ASP A 42 9.84 1.31 2.46
N PHE A 43 10.14 0.64 1.35
CA PHE A 43 9.19 -0.23 0.67
C PHE A 43 8.71 -1.40 1.56
N ARG A 44 9.65 -2.07 2.27
CA ARG A 44 9.29 -3.16 3.19
C ARG A 44 8.41 -2.66 4.32
N ILE A 45 8.70 -1.49 4.90
CA ILE A 45 7.87 -0.85 5.93
C ILE A 45 6.45 -0.62 5.38
N GLY A 46 6.33 -0.10 4.15
CA GLY A 46 5.03 0.14 3.52
C GLY A 46 4.19 -1.12 3.31
N VAL A 47 4.82 -2.27 3.03
CA VAL A 47 4.13 -3.58 3.00
C VAL A 47 3.80 -4.04 4.41
N ASP A 48 4.77 -3.97 5.33
CA ASP A 48 4.70 -4.52 6.68
C ASP A 48 3.54 -3.95 7.48
N VAL A 49 3.37 -2.63 7.46
CA VAL A 49 2.31 -1.95 8.22
C VAL A 49 0.90 -2.35 7.78
N MET A 50 0.73 -2.87 6.57
CA MET A 50 -0.56 -3.36 6.07
C MET A 50 -0.79 -4.86 6.36
N THR A 51 0.18 -5.58 6.89
CA THR A 51 0.01 -7.00 7.23
C THR A 51 -1.05 -7.22 8.32
N THR A 52 -1.29 -6.22 9.18
CA THR A 52 -2.35 -6.25 10.19
C THR A 52 -3.74 -6.51 9.59
N GLU A 53 -3.98 -6.05 8.37
CA GLU A 53 -5.23 -6.28 7.64
C GLU A 53 -5.45 -7.76 7.26
N THR A 54 -4.43 -8.59 7.37
CA THR A 54 -4.55 -10.04 7.15
C THR A 54 -5.00 -10.80 8.39
N THR A 55 -5.12 -10.12 9.54
CA THR A 55 -5.32 -10.73 10.86
C THR A 55 -4.15 -11.62 11.32
N CYS A 56 -2.97 -11.47 10.75
CA CYS A 56 -1.77 -12.13 11.25
C CYS A 56 -1.41 -11.62 12.64
N LEU A 57 -0.65 -12.41 13.38
CA LEU A 57 -0.20 -12.06 14.72
C LEU A 57 0.93 -11.02 14.69
N SER A 58 1.83 -11.15 13.73
CA SER A 58 2.98 -10.26 13.52
C SER A 58 3.59 -10.52 12.14
N SER A 59 4.53 -9.68 11.76
CA SER A 59 5.35 -9.83 10.57
C SER A 59 6.81 -9.53 10.88
N ILE A 60 7.71 -10.16 10.16
CA ILE A 60 9.15 -10.00 10.31
C ILE A 60 9.84 -10.13 8.95
N TRP A 61 10.85 -9.32 8.73
CA TRP A 61 11.61 -9.29 7.50
C TRP A 61 13.06 -9.70 7.74
N ARG A 62 13.61 -10.49 6.82
CA ARG A 62 15.07 -10.67 6.81
C ARG A 62 15.74 -9.31 6.65
N THR A 63 16.91 -9.15 7.26
CA THR A 63 17.74 -7.95 7.12
C THR A 63 18.85 -8.17 6.09
N ASP A 64 19.32 -7.08 5.50
CA ASP A 64 20.39 -7.04 4.52
C ASP A 64 21.03 -5.64 4.48
N ASP A 65 21.88 -5.39 3.49
CA ASP A 65 22.59 -4.12 3.35
C ASP A 65 21.64 -2.92 3.16
N LEU A 66 20.46 -3.11 2.54
CA LEU A 66 19.47 -2.04 2.40
C LEU A 66 18.86 -1.64 3.75
N VAL A 67 18.65 -2.60 4.63
CA VAL A 67 18.21 -2.30 6.01
C VAL A 67 19.32 -1.63 6.80
N LYS A 68 20.58 -2.06 6.62
CA LYS A 68 21.73 -1.41 7.24
C LYS A 68 21.86 0.05 6.79
N GLU A 69 21.79 0.30 5.49
CA GLU A 69 21.80 1.65 4.91
C GLU A 69 20.70 2.54 5.50
N PHE A 70 19.49 2.00 5.68
CA PHE A 70 18.39 2.72 6.34
C PHE A 70 18.77 3.17 7.76
N TYR A 71 19.40 2.31 8.56
CA TYR A 71 19.90 2.68 9.88
C TYR A 71 21.02 3.72 9.82
N ASP A 72 21.91 3.61 8.84
CA ASP A 72 23.04 4.54 8.64
C ASP A 72 22.54 5.95 8.30
N ILE A 73 21.58 6.07 7.37
CA ILE A 73 20.93 7.33 6.98
C ILE A 73 20.24 8.00 8.18
N HIS A 74 19.68 7.21 9.08
CA HIS A 74 19.01 7.71 10.28
C HIS A 74 19.95 7.96 11.46
N GLY A 75 21.28 7.84 11.26
CA GLY A 75 22.27 8.05 12.33
C GLY A 75 22.21 7.02 13.44
N ARG A 76 21.80 5.79 13.15
CA ARG A 76 21.56 4.69 14.08
C ARG A 76 22.26 3.40 13.67
N SER A 77 23.43 3.50 13.04
CA SER A 77 24.20 2.36 12.52
C SER A 77 24.42 1.26 13.57
N GLU A 78 24.63 1.66 14.82
CA GLU A 78 24.86 0.77 15.95
C GLU A 78 23.60 -0.08 16.32
N SER A 79 22.43 0.35 15.87
CA SER A 79 21.17 -0.35 16.13
C SER A 79 20.90 -1.48 15.12
N TYR A 80 21.63 -1.51 14.01
CA TYR A 80 21.48 -2.58 13.03
C TYR A 80 21.94 -3.92 13.62
N LYS A 81 21.13 -4.94 13.42
CA LYS A 81 21.46 -6.34 13.72
C LYS A 81 21.01 -7.21 12.57
N GLU A 82 21.87 -8.16 12.19
CA GLU A 82 21.49 -9.16 11.23
C GLU A 82 20.41 -10.07 11.80
N LEU A 83 19.33 -10.24 11.03
CA LEU A 83 18.21 -11.11 11.33
C LEU A 83 17.85 -11.89 10.08
N ASN A 84 18.20 -13.16 10.08
CA ASN A 84 17.94 -14.08 8.98
C ASN A 84 17.54 -15.45 9.56
N PRO A 85 16.69 -16.23 8.84
CA PRO A 85 16.49 -17.64 9.23
C PRO A 85 17.80 -18.39 9.15
N GLY A 86 17.93 -19.43 9.98
CA GLY A 86 19.06 -20.35 9.91
C GLY A 86 19.07 -21.15 8.61
N ASN A 87 20.14 -21.96 8.40
CA ASN A 87 20.29 -22.82 7.22
C ASN A 87 19.11 -23.77 7.01
N VAL A 88 18.42 -24.13 8.09
CA VAL A 88 17.19 -24.93 8.09
C VAL A 88 16.19 -24.19 8.97
N ALA A 89 15.04 -23.87 8.40
CA ALA A 89 13.91 -23.29 9.11
C ALA A 89 12.63 -24.07 8.77
N TYR A 90 11.76 -24.24 9.76
CA TYR A 90 10.50 -24.94 9.60
C TYR A 90 9.36 -23.92 9.71
N TYR A 91 8.42 -24.02 8.79
CA TYR A 91 7.24 -23.14 8.72
C TYR A 91 5.97 -23.98 8.64
N ASP A 92 4.88 -23.46 9.22
CA ASP A 92 3.55 -24.09 9.15
C ASP A 92 2.94 -24.01 7.75
N GLY A 93 3.45 -23.12 6.92
CA GLY A 93 2.98 -22.93 5.56
C GLY A 93 3.78 -21.89 4.80
N VAL A 94 3.44 -21.69 3.54
CA VAL A 94 4.09 -20.73 2.63
C VAL A 94 3.07 -19.95 1.82
N VAL A 95 3.32 -18.66 1.67
CA VAL A 95 2.67 -17.80 0.69
C VAL A 95 3.72 -17.38 -0.32
N TYR A 96 3.57 -17.81 -1.57
CA TYR A 96 4.50 -17.47 -2.64
C TYR A 96 4.00 -16.20 -3.35
N VAL A 97 4.84 -15.18 -3.40
CA VAL A 97 4.56 -13.91 -4.07
C VAL A 97 5.62 -13.65 -5.13
N ASP A 98 5.22 -13.69 -6.39
CA ASP A 98 6.07 -13.25 -7.50
C ASP A 98 5.90 -11.73 -7.69
N LEU A 99 6.88 -10.97 -7.21
CA LEU A 99 6.85 -9.51 -7.29
C LEU A 99 6.79 -8.97 -8.72
N SER A 100 7.20 -9.76 -9.71
CA SER A 100 7.19 -9.35 -11.13
C SER A 100 5.78 -9.37 -11.74
N THR A 101 4.85 -10.12 -11.15
CA THR A 101 3.47 -10.27 -11.64
C THR A 101 2.49 -9.30 -10.97
N ILE A 102 2.91 -8.63 -9.91
CA ILE A 102 2.07 -7.65 -9.22
C ILE A 102 1.79 -6.47 -10.15
N LYS A 103 0.53 -6.10 -10.26
CA LYS A 103 0.03 -4.94 -11.00
C LYS A 103 -0.39 -3.84 -10.02
N PRO A 104 -0.59 -2.59 -10.49
CA PRO A 104 -1.22 -1.56 -9.67
C PRO A 104 -2.60 -2.00 -9.18
N MET A 105 -2.81 -1.91 -7.86
CA MET A 105 -3.97 -2.45 -7.16
C MET A 105 -4.85 -1.33 -6.58
N ILE A 106 -6.08 -1.67 -6.30
CA ILE A 106 -7.03 -0.84 -5.56
C ILE A 106 -7.85 -1.71 -4.62
N ALA A 107 -8.11 -1.20 -3.42
CA ALA A 107 -9.07 -1.80 -2.50
C ALA A 107 -10.37 -1.03 -2.52
N MET A 108 -11.47 -1.75 -2.61
CA MET A 108 -12.82 -1.20 -2.51
C MET A 108 -13.32 -1.32 -1.06
N PRO A 109 -14.27 -0.46 -0.63
CA PRO A 109 -14.87 -0.61 0.69
C PRO A 109 -15.44 -2.01 0.92
N PHE A 110 -15.46 -2.54 2.15
CA PHE A 110 -15.10 -1.86 3.42
C PHE A 110 -13.80 -2.40 4.01
N HIS A 111 -13.21 -3.43 3.42
CA HIS A 111 -11.99 -4.06 3.91
C HIS A 111 -10.97 -4.18 2.77
N PRO A 112 -9.66 -4.00 3.03
CA PRO A 112 -8.62 -4.08 2.00
C PRO A 112 -8.52 -5.43 1.26
N SER A 113 -9.17 -6.49 1.75
CA SER A 113 -9.30 -7.75 1.01
C SER A 113 -10.27 -7.69 -0.17
N ASN A 114 -11.10 -6.65 -0.24
CA ASN A 114 -11.95 -6.38 -1.39
C ASN A 114 -11.13 -5.67 -2.48
N THR A 115 -10.14 -6.36 -3.01
CA THR A 115 -9.09 -5.79 -3.84
C THR A 115 -9.16 -6.30 -5.28
N TYR A 116 -8.77 -5.44 -6.20
CA TYR A 116 -8.72 -5.66 -7.64
C TYR A 116 -7.46 -5.00 -8.19
N THR A 117 -7.02 -5.41 -9.36
CA THR A 117 -6.13 -4.56 -10.14
C THR A 117 -6.92 -3.34 -10.64
N ILE A 118 -6.25 -2.21 -10.83
CA ILE A 118 -6.90 -1.01 -11.42
C ILE A 118 -7.45 -1.32 -12.81
N GLU A 119 -6.76 -2.21 -13.55
CA GLU A 119 -7.21 -2.69 -14.86
C GLU A 119 -8.54 -3.45 -14.78
N GLU A 120 -8.67 -4.38 -13.81
CA GLU A 120 -9.90 -5.13 -13.58
C GLU A 120 -11.06 -4.23 -13.16
N LEU A 121 -10.80 -3.27 -12.26
CA LEU A 121 -11.81 -2.28 -11.87
C LEU A 121 -12.31 -1.51 -13.09
N ASN A 122 -11.41 -0.98 -13.90
CA ASN A 122 -11.79 -0.19 -15.07
C ASN A 122 -12.52 -1.02 -16.15
N ALA A 123 -12.19 -2.31 -16.29
CA ALA A 123 -12.84 -3.21 -17.25
C ALA A 123 -14.25 -3.64 -16.82
N ASN A 124 -14.52 -3.67 -15.50
CA ASN A 124 -15.77 -4.18 -14.92
C ASN A 124 -16.36 -3.20 -13.91
N LEU A 125 -16.26 -1.91 -14.18
CA LEU A 125 -16.51 -0.84 -13.22
C LEU A 125 -17.91 -0.93 -12.59
N GLU A 126 -18.95 -1.02 -13.41
CA GLU A 126 -20.33 -1.03 -12.96
C GLU A 126 -20.64 -2.26 -12.10
N ASP A 127 -20.23 -3.44 -12.52
CA ASP A 127 -20.46 -4.69 -11.80
C ASP A 127 -19.76 -4.72 -10.44
N ILE A 128 -18.50 -4.25 -10.40
CA ILE A 128 -17.72 -4.19 -9.16
C ILE A 128 -18.35 -3.19 -8.19
N LEU A 129 -18.75 -2.00 -8.66
CA LEU A 129 -19.37 -1.01 -7.79
C LEU A 129 -20.76 -1.49 -7.26
N HIS A 130 -21.56 -2.16 -8.08
CA HIS A 130 -22.79 -2.79 -7.61
C HIS A 130 -22.56 -3.85 -6.54
N ASP A 131 -21.51 -4.66 -6.67
CA ASP A 131 -21.16 -5.64 -5.64
C ASP A 131 -20.71 -4.98 -4.33
N VAL A 132 -20.01 -3.84 -4.39
CA VAL A 132 -19.67 -3.04 -3.22
C VAL A 132 -20.94 -2.47 -2.57
N GLU A 133 -21.88 -1.95 -3.35
CA GLU A 133 -23.17 -1.44 -2.85
C GLU A 133 -23.98 -2.52 -2.13
N LYS A 134 -24.06 -3.74 -2.68
CA LYS A 134 -24.72 -4.88 -2.03
C LYS A 134 -24.07 -5.24 -0.70
N LYS A 135 -22.72 -5.26 -0.66
CA LYS A 135 -21.97 -5.50 0.58
C LYS A 135 -22.19 -4.39 1.60
N ALA A 136 -22.26 -3.12 1.13
CA ALA A 136 -22.58 -1.97 1.96
C ALA A 136 -23.94 -2.09 2.64
N LEU A 137 -24.96 -2.47 1.89
CA LEU A 137 -26.31 -2.64 2.41
C LEU A 137 -26.34 -3.62 3.58
N VAL A 138 -25.59 -4.73 3.47
CA VAL A 138 -25.47 -5.71 4.56
C VAL A 138 -24.68 -5.17 5.74
N SER A 139 -23.50 -4.55 5.47
CA SER A 139 -22.60 -4.07 6.52
C SER A 139 -23.15 -2.88 7.30
N LEU A 140 -24.05 -2.10 6.70
CA LEU A 140 -24.70 -0.93 7.30
C LEU A 140 -26.12 -1.19 7.74
N ASP A 141 -26.53 -2.46 7.86
CA ASP A 141 -27.88 -2.89 8.29
C ASP A 141 -29.03 -2.17 7.53
N GLY A 142 -28.80 -1.83 6.26
CA GLY A 142 -29.76 -1.11 5.44
C GLY A 142 -30.04 0.34 5.87
N GLN A 143 -29.28 0.90 6.81
CA GLN A 143 -29.54 2.24 7.36
C GLN A 143 -29.07 3.38 6.45
N VAL A 144 -28.18 3.09 5.49
CA VAL A 144 -27.58 4.08 4.60
C VAL A 144 -27.72 3.61 3.16
N GLU A 145 -28.27 4.46 2.32
CA GLU A 145 -28.22 4.25 0.87
C GLU A 145 -26.83 4.62 0.36
N TYR A 146 -26.04 3.60 0.00
CA TYR A 146 -24.68 3.75 -0.47
C TYR A 146 -24.62 3.47 -1.97
N LYS A 147 -24.49 4.51 -2.79
CA LYS A 147 -24.50 4.43 -4.24
C LYS A 147 -23.18 4.91 -4.84
N LEU A 148 -22.30 3.97 -5.12
CA LEU A 148 -21.04 4.25 -5.82
C LEU A 148 -21.23 4.37 -7.34
N THR A 149 -22.20 3.67 -7.90
CA THR A 149 -22.50 3.72 -9.33
C THR A 149 -22.89 5.12 -9.81
N ASP A 150 -23.44 5.97 -8.93
CA ASP A 150 -23.72 7.38 -9.23
C ASP A 150 -22.43 8.20 -9.50
N LYS A 151 -21.26 7.68 -9.09
CA LYS A 151 -19.95 8.28 -9.37
C LYS A 151 -19.38 7.92 -10.74
N ILE A 152 -20.08 7.10 -11.51
CA ILE A 152 -19.64 6.80 -12.89
C ILE A 152 -20.09 7.94 -13.80
N LYS A 153 -19.11 8.59 -14.41
CA LYS A 153 -19.34 9.65 -15.42
C LYS A 153 -18.50 9.34 -16.65
N ASN A 154 -19.14 9.26 -17.81
CA ASN A 154 -18.46 8.94 -19.09
C ASN A 154 -17.63 7.65 -19.04
N GLY A 155 -18.14 6.62 -18.36
CA GLY A 155 -17.46 5.32 -18.23
C GLY A 155 -16.23 5.33 -17.30
N ARG A 156 -16.08 6.36 -16.47
CA ARG A 156 -14.98 6.48 -15.49
C ARG A 156 -15.52 6.70 -14.08
N LEU A 157 -14.83 6.16 -13.10
CA LEU A 157 -15.12 6.44 -11.69
C LEU A 157 -14.56 7.82 -11.32
N TYR A 158 -15.44 8.68 -10.86
CA TYR A 158 -15.07 9.99 -10.31
C TYR A 158 -14.85 9.88 -8.81
N VAL A 159 -13.81 10.55 -8.34
CA VAL A 159 -13.47 10.69 -6.92
C VAL A 159 -13.51 12.15 -6.54
N ASP A 160 -13.98 12.47 -5.33
CA ASP A 160 -14.14 13.84 -4.85
C ASP A 160 -12.92 14.30 -4.05
N GLN A 161 -12.18 13.36 -3.47
CA GLN A 161 -11.01 13.66 -2.64
C GLN A 161 -9.93 12.59 -2.81
N GLY A 162 -8.67 13.04 -2.88
CA GLY A 162 -7.48 12.22 -2.80
C GLY A 162 -6.72 12.47 -1.50
N ILE A 163 -6.22 11.41 -0.87
CA ILE A 163 -5.40 11.52 0.34
C ILE A 163 -4.19 10.61 0.21
N ILE A 164 -2.99 11.17 0.38
CA ILE A 164 -1.73 10.42 0.50
C ILE A 164 -1.30 10.55 1.96
N ALA A 165 -1.49 9.51 2.75
CA ALA A 165 -1.33 9.62 4.19
C ALA A 165 -1.06 8.26 4.86
N GLY A 166 -0.85 8.31 6.17
CA GLY A 166 -0.72 7.15 7.04
C GLY A 166 0.66 6.51 7.00
N CYS A 167 0.77 5.40 7.72
CA CYS A 167 2.02 4.65 7.85
C CYS A 167 2.48 4.02 6.53
N ALA A 168 1.55 3.62 5.66
CA ALA A 168 1.87 3.05 4.35
C ALA A 168 2.00 4.13 3.27
N GLY A 169 1.05 5.09 3.18
CA GLY A 169 1.03 6.12 2.15
C GLY A 169 1.98 7.29 2.39
N GLY A 170 2.24 7.63 3.65
CA GLY A 170 3.05 8.79 4.06
C GLY A 170 4.56 8.55 4.14
N GLY A 171 5.06 7.38 3.69
CA GLY A 171 6.49 7.07 3.62
C GLY A 171 7.24 8.00 2.66
N PHE A 172 8.54 8.16 2.89
CA PHE A 172 9.35 9.12 2.13
C PHE A 172 9.39 8.79 0.63
N GLU A 173 9.74 7.56 0.26
CA GLU A 173 9.81 7.12 -1.14
C GLU A 173 8.45 7.23 -1.83
N ASN A 174 7.38 6.92 -1.13
CA ASN A 174 6.01 6.98 -1.64
C ASN A 174 5.59 8.41 -1.99
N ILE A 175 5.85 9.37 -1.09
CA ILE A 175 5.55 10.78 -1.35
C ILE A 175 6.45 11.35 -2.45
N CYS A 176 7.73 10.95 -2.51
CA CYS A 176 8.61 11.32 -3.62
C CYS A 176 8.08 10.83 -4.96
N ALA A 177 7.61 9.57 -5.03
CA ALA A 177 7.01 9.02 -6.24
C ALA A 177 5.74 9.77 -6.65
N ALA A 178 4.89 10.14 -5.69
CA ALA A 178 3.70 10.96 -5.94
C ALA A 178 4.08 12.35 -6.47
N ALA A 179 5.07 13.00 -5.86
CA ALA A 179 5.58 14.29 -6.33
C ALA A 179 6.12 14.20 -7.77
N ASP A 180 6.86 13.14 -8.12
CA ASP A 180 7.34 12.93 -9.48
C ASP A 180 6.20 12.77 -10.51
N ILE A 181 5.09 12.14 -10.11
CA ILE A 181 3.90 11.98 -10.96
C ILE A 181 3.15 13.30 -11.14
N LEU A 182 3.07 14.09 -10.08
CA LEU A 182 2.25 15.32 -10.03
C LEU A 182 2.99 16.55 -10.51
N LYS A 183 4.32 16.54 -10.53
CA LYS A 183 5.16 17.66 -10.93
C LYS A 183 4.71 18.29 -12.26
N GLY A 184 4.45 19.59 -12.23
CA GLY A 184 4.00 20.37 -13.40
C GLY A 184 2.58 20.00 -13.87
N LYS A 185 1.78 19.38 -12.99
CA LYS A 185 0.36 19.09 -13.22
C LYS A 185 -0.50 19.87 -12.24
N SER A 186 -1.76 20.07 -12.60
CA SER A 186 -2.74 20.71 -11.73
C SER A 186 -3.88 19.75 -11.42
N ILE A 187 -4.38 19.78 -10.20
CA ILE A 187 -5.63 19.12 -9.81
C ILE A 187 -6.88 19.90 -10.30
N GLY A 188 -6.68 21.07 -10.93
CA GLY A 188 -7.76 21.95 -11.34
C GLY A 188 -8.20 22.91 -10.23
N ALA A 189 -9.27 23.66 -10.52
CA ALA A 189 -9.88 24.61 -9.58
C ALA A 189 -11.31 24.20 -9.18
N ASP A 190 -11.67 22.94 -9.44
CA ASP A 190 -12.98 22.36 -9.11
C ASP A 190 -13.05 21.88 -7.65
N GLU A 191 -14.05 21.11 -7.32
CA GLU A 191 -14.31 20.62 -5.96
C GLU A 191 -13.33 19.51 -5.48
N PHE A 192 -12.53 18.92 -6.39
CA PHE A 192 -11.55 17.90 -6.02
C PHE A 192 -10.47 18.47 -5.11
N THR A 193 -10.14 17.77 -4.05
CA THR A 193 -9.05 18.12 -3.14
C THR A 193 -8.04 16.98 -3.04
N LEU A 194 -6.74 17.31 -2.97
CA LEU A 194 -5.66 16.36 -2.70
C LEU A 194 -4.93 16.80 -1.43
N SER A 195 -4.89 15.92 -0.44
CA SER A 195 -4.17 16.15 0.81
C SER A 195 -2.99 15.20 0.94
N VAL A 196 -1.84 15.69 1.36
CA VAL A 196 -0.64 14.88 1.57
C VAL A 196 -0.16 15.04 3.02
N TYR A 197 -0.03 13.92 3.72
CA TYR A 197 0.39 13.87 5.12
C TYR A 197 1.60 12.96 5.29
N PRO A 198 2.83 13.52 5.41
CA PRO A 198 4.01 12.73 5.72
C PRO A 198 3.86 11.97 7.04
N ALA A 199 4.32 10.73 7.08
CA ALA A 199 4.16 9.85 8.24
C ALA A 199 4.94 10.32 9.49
N SER A 200 5.93 11.21 9.32
CA SER A 200 6.71 11.73 10.44
C SER A 200 7.32 13.11 10.13
N THR A 201 7.68 13.82 11.19
CA THR A 201 8.41 15.11 11.08
C THR A 201 9.74 14.99 10.32
N PRO A 202 10.59 13.99 10.52
CA PRO A 202 11.79 13.80 9.70
C PRO A 202 11.51 13.69 8.21
N ILE A 203 10.50 12.91 7.81
CA ILE A 203 10.07 12.79 6.41
C ILE A 203 9.63 14.15 5.86
N TYR A 204 8.79 14.88 6.60
CA TYR A 204 8.36 16.23 6.19
C TYR A 204 9.54 17.18 5.95
N VAL A 205 10.48 17.21 6.90
CA VAL A 205 11.66 18.09 6.81
C VAL A 205 12.51 17.72 5.59
N GLU A 206 12.69 16.44 5.30
CA GLU A 206 13.49 15.99 4.15
C GLU A 206 12.79 16.29 2.82
N LEU A 207 11.47 16.12 2.73
CA LEU A 207 10.67 16.53 1.57
C LEU A 207 10.75 18.04 1.30
N ALA A 208 10.84 18.86 2.38
CA ALA A 208 11.04 20.30 2.24
C ALA A 208 12.43 20.63 1.73
N ARG A 209 13.47 19.93 2.21
CA ARG A 209 14.87 20.16 1.81
C ARG A 209 15.16 19.77 0.38
N ASN A 210 14.59 18.67 -0.09
CA ASN A 210 14.82 18.15 -1.44
C ASN A 210 13.88 18.73 -2.50
N GLY A 211 13.00 19.68 -2.12
CA GLY A 211 12.10 20.38 -3.04
C GLY A 211 10.81 19.64 -3.39
N ARG A 212 10.60 18.41 -2.91
CA ARG A 212 9.40 17.62 -3.22
C ARG A 212 8.13 18.24 -2.67
N LEU A 213 8.24 18.96 -1.55
CA LEU A 213 7.10 19.67 -0.99
C LEU A 213 6.66 20.82 -1.91
N ALA A 214 7.59 21.51 -2.55
CA ALA A 214 7.28 22.54 -3.54
C ALA A 214 6.56 21.94 -4.77
N ASP A 215 7.10 20.84 -5.33
CA ASP A 215 6.48 20.11 -6.45
C ASP A 215 5.01 19.69 -6.19
N LEU A 216 4.66 19.47 -4.91
CA LEU A 216 3.29 19.07 -4.50
C LEU A 216 2.37 20.27 -4.26
N MET A 217 2.92 21.46 -4.07
CA MET A 217 2.17 22.70 -3.79
C MET A 217 1.90 23.56 -5.04
N GLU A 218 2.66 23.34 -6.10
CA GLU A 218 2.51 24.00 -7.41
C GLU A 218 1.39 23.38 -8.25
#